data_10be0f9e3b0213a51d94477a74cafab3
#
_entry.id   10be0f9e3b0213a51d94477a74cafab3
#
_cell.length_a   1.000
_cell.length_b   1.000
_cell.length_c   1.000
_cell.angle_alpha   90.00
_cell.angle_beta   90.00
_cell.angle_gamma   90.00
#
_symmetry.space_group_name_H-M   'P 1'
#
loop_
_entity.id
_entity.type
_entity.pdbx_description
1 polymer ?
#
loop_
_entity_poly.entity_id
_entity_poly.type
_entity_poly.pdbx_seq_one_letter_code
_entity_poly.pdbx_strand_id
1 'polypeptide(L)'
;MMKKKNKGFSIPELLAVIVIMGILVTIATASYNGISNSLKQKTYDNKISLIKTKAIEYAMDKKVNIATISVATLLQEGYLDMETNLDDEYGNNKLSNPLGGYLDCYKIDINRYVDDYSVSVTDDTSCELAELAVLSSKLDIEVYA
;
A
#
# COMPACT_ATOMS: atom_id res chain seq x y z
N MET A 1 -29.97 3.73 58.02
CA MET A 1 -29.09 3.48 57.47
C MET A 1 -29.15 3.14 56.22
N MET A 2 -28.66 3.55 55.62
CA MET A 2 -28.70 3.39 54.42
C MET A 2 -27.96 2.39 53.93
N LYS A 3 -28.33 1.74 53.43
CA LYS A 3 -27.75 0.86 52.87
C LYS A 3 -27.27 1.12 51.65
N LYS A 4 -26.41 1.02 51.39
CA LYS A 4 -25.90 1.26 50.34
C LYS A 4 -25.79 0.37 49.56
N LYS A 5 -26.00 0.27 48.88
CA LYS A 5 -26.07 -0.42 48.11
C LYS A 5 -25.36 -0.61 47.13
N ASN A 6 -25.13 -1.44 46.80
CA ASN A 6 -24.59 -1.77 45.85
C ASN A 6 -25.18 -1.79 44.79
N LYS A 7 -24.81 -1.37 44.05
CA LYS A 7 -25.26 -1.04 43.21
C LYS A 7 -25.19 -1.68 42.05
N GLY A 8 -25.59 -2.58 41.64
CA GLY A 8 -25.78 -3.15 40.41
C GLY A 8 -26.75 -2.33 39.60
N PHE A 9 -26.81 -2.63 38.32
CA PHE A 9 -27.77 -2.02 37.45
C PHE A 9 -29.15 -2.63 37.63
N SER A 10 -30.18 -1.85 37.48
CA SER A 10 -31.54 -2.36 37.45
C SER A 10 -31.78 -3.06 36.10
N ILE A 11 -32.80 -3.90 36.04
CA ILE A 11 -33.15 -4.61 34.79
C ILE A 11 -33.48 -3.61 33.66
N PRO A 12 -34.29 -2.56 33.88
CA PRO A 12 -34.52 -1.56 32.83
C PRO A 12 -33.28 -0.84 32.37
N GLU A 13 -32.34 -0.55 33.26
CA GLU A 13 -31.06 0.06 32.88
C GLU A 13 -30.24 -0.86 32.03
N LEU A 14 -30.20 -2.14 32.34
CA LEU A 14 -29.48 -3.12 31.59
C LEU A 14 -30.05 -3.27 30.18
N LEU A 15 -31.39 -3.32 30.07
CA LEU A 15 -32.05 -3.38 28.77
C LEU A 15 -31.78 -2.15 27.94
N ALA A 16 -31.76 -0.96 28.54
CA ALA A 16 -31.47 0.29 27.87
C ALA A 16 -30.04 0.26 27.29
N VAL A 17 -29.09 -0.22 28.08
CA VAL A 17 -27.68 -0.31 27.65
C VAL A 17 -27.53 -1.28 26.46
N ILE A 18 -28.18 -2.43 26.51
CA ILE A 18 -28.14 -3.42 25.42
C ILE A 18 -28.71 -2.84 24.15
N VAL A 19 -29.83 -2.13 24.23
CA VAL A 19 -30.48 -1.50 23.07
C VAL A 19 -29.55 -0.46 22.44
N ILE A 20 -28.98 0.41 23.27
CA ILE A 20 -28.08 1.46 22.82
C ILE A 20 -26.86 0.85 22.16
N MET A 21 -26.27 -0.17 22.74
CA MET A 21 -25.12 -0.87 22.15
C MET A 21 -25.47 -1.50 20.81
N GLY A 22 -26.64 -2.10 20.69
CA GLY A 22 -27.12 -2.67 19.43
C GLY A 22 -27.22 -1.62 18.34
N ILE A 23 -27.77 -0.46 18.66
CA ILE A 23 -27.87 0.64 17.70
C ILE A 23 -26.49 1.15 17.30
N LEU A 24 -25.59 1.33 18.26
CA LEU A 24 -24.22 1.80 17.99
C LEU A 24 -23.46 0.83 17.09
N VAL A 25 -23.59 -0.47 17.32
CA VAL A 25 -22.93 -1.48 16.50
C VAL A 25 -23.43 -1.41 15.06
N THR A 26 -24.72 -1.26 14.83
CA THR A 26 -25.25 -1.17 13.46
C THR A 26 -24.75 0.07 12.73
N ILE A 27 -24.71 1.22 13.42
CA ILE A 27 -24.19 2.45 12.84
C ILE A 27 -22.69 2.31 12.54
N ALA A 28 -21.94 1.74 13.48
CA ALA A 28 -20.50 1.59 13.35
C ALA A 28 -20.11 0.69 12.18
N THR A 29 -20.85 -0.42 11.97
CA THR A 29 -20.52 -1.32 10.87
C THR A 29 -20.77 -0.70 9.51
N ALA A 30 -21.87 0.03 9.35
CA ALA A 30 -22.16 0.73 8.10
C ALA A 30 -21.13 1.80 7.80
N SER A 31 -20.75 2.58 8.81
CA SER A 31 -19.73 3.62 8.67
C SER A 31 -18.35 3.03 8.41
N TYR A 32 -18.04 1.92 9.07
CA TYR A 32 -16.76 1.26 8.92
C TYR A 32 -16.50 0.81 7.48
N ASN A 33 -17.49 0.23 6.82
CA ASN A 33 -17.34 -0.23 5.44
C ASN A 33 -17.05 0.93 4.49
N GLY A 34 -17.76 2.04 4.64
CA GLY A 34 -17.53 3.23 3.83
C GLY A 34 -16.16 3.85 4.08
N ILE A 35 -15.79 3.98 5.35
CA ILE A 35 -14.49 4.55 5.74
C ILE A 35 -13.36 3.63 5.28
N SER A 36 -13.51 2.32 5.43
CA SER A 36 -12.50 1.35 5.02
C SER A 36 -12.20 1.44 3.53
N ASN A 37 -13.23 1.52 2.69
CA ASN A 37 -13.05 1.65 1.25
C ASN A 37 -12.38 2.97 0.89
N SER A 38 -12.78 4.05 1.54
CA SER A 38 -12.21 5.37 1.34
C SER A 38 -10.73 5.40 1.74
N LEU A 39 -10.39 4.77 2.87
CA LEU A 39 -9.00 4.68 3.34
C LEU A 39 -8.14 3.83 2.42
N LYS A 40 -8.67 2.75 1.87
CA LYS A 40 -7.95 1.92 0.91
C LYS A 40 -7.58 2.72 -0.34
N GLN A 41 -8.54 3.47 -0.87
CA GLN A 41 -8.29 4.32 -2.04
C GLN A 41 -7.26 5.39 -1.73
N LYS A 42 -7.37 6.03 -0.59
CA LYS A 42 -6.42 7.07 -0.17
C LYS A 42 -5.02 6.50 0.03
N THR A 43 -4.92 5.32 0.63
CA THR A 43 -3.63 4.64 0.81
C THR A 43 -3.03 4.28 -0.54
N TYR A 44 -3.85 3.80 -1.47
CA TYR A 44 -3.40 3.52 -2.84
C TYR A 44 -2.85 4.78 -3.49
N ASP A 45 -3.60 5.89 -3.43
CA ASP A 45 -3.18 7.16 -4.02
C ASP A 45 -1.87 7.67 -3.39
N ASN A 46 -1.71 7.49 -2.08
CA ASN A 46 -0.47 7.88 -1.37
C ASN A 46 0.70 7.01 -1.82
N LYS A 47 0.50 5.71 -1.99
CA LYS A 47 1.55 4.82 -2.48
C LYS A 47 1.96 5.17 -3.90
N ILE A 48 1.00 5.45 -4.77
CA ILE A 48 1.29 5.86 -6.15
C ILE A 48 2.08 7.18 -6.16
N SER A 49 1.70 8.14 -5.32
CA SER A 49 2.43 9.41 -5.20
C SER A 49 3.86 9.19 -4.72
N LEU A 50 4.05 8.30 -3.76
CA LEU A 50 5.38 7.95 -3.27
C LEU A 50 6.21 7.29 -4.38
N ILE A 51 5.61 6.38 -5.14
CA ILE A 51 6.27 5.72 -6.26
C ILE A 51 6.73 6.76 -7.29
N LYS A 52 5.88 7.72 -7.62
CA LYS A 52 6.22 8.80 -8.56
C LYS A 52 7.40 9.63 -8.04
N THR A 53 7.38 9.98 -6.77
CA THR A 53 8.45 10.75 -6.14
C THR A 53 9.78 9.98 -6.19
N LYS A 54 9.74 8.70 -5.87
CA LYS A 54 10.93 7.86 -5.89
C LYS A 54 11.43 7.59 -7.31
N ALA A 55 10.52 7.54 -8.28
CA ALA A 55 10.90 7.41 -9.68
C ALA A 55 11.65 8.66 -10.17
N ILE A 56 11.22 9.84 -9.75
CA ILE A 56 11.91 11.09 -10.05
C ILE A 56 13.31 11.08 -9.42
N GLU A 57 13.41 10.66 -8.17
CA GLU A 57 14.70 10.52 -7.48
C GLU A 57 15.62 9.55 -8.22
N TYR A 58 15.08 8.42 -8.64
CA TYR A 58 15.81 7.43 -9.45
C TYR A 58 16.32 8.08 -10.75
N ALA A 59 15.46 8.80 -11.46
CA ALA A 59 15.81 9.45 -12.72
C ALA A 59 16.91 10.49 -12.53
N MET A 60 16.87 11.23 -11.44
CA MET A 60 17.92 12.21 -11.13
C MET A 60 19.25 11.53 -10.82
N ASP A 61 19.23 10.48 -10.01
CA ASP A 61 20.43 9.75 -9.63
C ASP A 61 21.07 9.03 -10.81
N LYS A 62 20.27 8.44 -11.68
CA LYS A 62 20.76 7.72 -12.85
C LYS A 62 20.94 8.61 -14.06
N LYS A 63 20.55 9.89 -13.97
CA LYS A 63 20.62 10.89 -15.05
C LYS A 63 19.89 10.43 -16.30
N VAL A 64 18.69 9.90 -16.12
CA VAL A 64 17.86 9.37 -17.20
C VAL A 64 16.87 10.43 -17.62
N ASN A 65 16.71 10.64 -18.94
CA ASN A 65 15.76 11.59 -19.49
C ASN A 65 14.43 10.93 -19.86
N ILE A 66 14.51 9.73 -20.43
CA ILE A 66 13.33 8.96 -20.81
C ILE A 66 13.61 7.51 -20.41
N ALA A 67 12.70 6.93 -19.67
CA ALA A 67 12.82 5.54 -19.24
C ALA A 67 11.47 4.93 -18.92
N THR A 68 11.36 3.64 -19.11
CA THR A 68 10.22 2.86 -18.64
C THR A 68 10.78 1.79 -17.72
N ILE A 69 10.40 1.87 -16.44
CA ILE A 69 10.85 0.92 -15.43
C ILE A 69 9.65 0.33 -14.72
N SER A 70 9.87 -0.70 -13.92
CA SER A 70 8.82 -1.27 -13.08
C SER A 70 8.99 -0.79 -11.63
N VAL A 71 7.94 -0.92 -10.84
CA VAL A 71 8.02 -0.66 -9.40
C VAL A 71 9.05 -1.60 -8.77
N ALA A 72 9.16 -2.82 -9.27
CA ALA A 72 10.16 -3.78 -8.80
C ALA A 72 11.58 -3.24 -8.96
N THR A 73 11.85 -2.47 -10.00
CA THR A 73 13.16 -1.82 -10.19
C THR A 73 13.49 -0.89 -9.02
N LEU A 74 12.53 -0.07 -8.60
CA LEU A 74 12.73 0.82 -7.46
C LEU A 74 12.94 0.05 -6.15
N LEU A 75 12.25 -1.07 -6.01
CA LEU A 75 12.40 -1.94 -4.84
C LEU A 75 13.79 -2.58 -4.80
N GLN A 76 14.26 -3.09 -5.93
CA GLN A 76 15.57 -3.73 -6.02
C GLN A 76 16.72 -2.74 -5.87
N GLU A 77 16.54 -1.51 -6.35
CA GLU A 77 17.56 -0.46 -6.25
C GLU A 77 17.54 0.25 -4.89
N GLY A 78 16.58 -0.05 -4.03
CA GLY A 78 16.52 0.50 -2.68
C GLY A 78 15.80 1.84 -2.56
N TYR A 79 15.12 2.31 -3.61
CA TYR A 79 14.37 3.57 -3.54
C TYR A 79 13.06 3.42 -2.81
N LEU A 80 12.49 2.22 -2.81
CA LEU A 80 11.28 1.89 -2.07
C LEU A 80 11.59 0.78 -1.08
N ASP A 81 10.93 0.82 0.07
CA ASP A 81 11.07 -0.21 1.09
C ASP A 81 10.21 -1.43 0.73
N MET A 82 10.80 -2.60 0.82
CA MET A 82 10.09 -3.85 0.61
C MET A 82 9.28 -4.20 1.85
N GLU A 83 8.05 -4.66 1.64
CA GLU A 83 7.23 -5.17 2.72
C GLU A 83 7.67 -6.61 3.03
N THR A 84 7.83 -6.93 4.31
CA THR A 84 8.39 -8.21 4.73
C THR A 84 7.34 -9.22 5.17
N ASN A 85 6.11 -8.78 5.38
CA ASN A 85 5.04 -9.63 5.90
C ASN A 85 4.07 -10.12 4.84
N LEU A 86 4.51 -10.16 3.58
CA LEU A 86 3.67 -10.60 2.49
C LEU A 86 3.77 -12.11 2.30
N ASP A 87 2.61 -12.75 2.19
CA ASP A 87 2.50 -14.15 1.89
C ASP A 87 2.75 -14.33 0.41
N ASP A 88 3.99 -14.44 0.02
CA ASP A 88 4.37 -14.65 -1.35
C ASP A 88 5.24 -15.88 -1.46
N GLU A 89 4.71 -16.91 -2.12
CA GLU A 89 5.37 -18.19 -2.27
C GLU A 89 6.71 -18.08 -3.01
N TYR A 90 6.82 -17.13 -3.92
CA TYR A 90 8.01 -16.98 -4.75
C TYR A 90 8.94 -15.86 -4.33
N GLY A 91 8.56 -15.08 -3.35
CA GLY A 91 9.38 -13.99 -2.85
C GLY A 91 9.57 -12.83 -3.82
N ASN A 92 8.75 -12.73 -4.85
CA ASN A 92 8.87 -11.71 -5.87
C ASN A 92 7.96 -10.50 -5.65
N ASN A 93 6.92 -10.64 -4.86
CA ASN A 93 5.96 -9.57 -4.59
C ASN A 93 6.34 -8.89 -3.28
N LYS A 94 6.82 -7.68 -3.35
CA LYS A 94 7.36 -6.97 -2.19
C LYS A 94 6.58 -5.73 -1.80
N LEU A 95 5.62 -5.31 -2.60
CA LEU A 95 4.83 -4.14 -2.31
C LEU A 95 3.35 -4.41 -2.56
N SER A 96 2.55 -4.40 -1.50
CA SER A 96 1.13 -4.69 -1.60
C SER A 96 0.34 -3.52 -2.17
N ASN A 97 -0.75 -3.85 -2.86
CA ASN A 97 -1.70 -2.88 -3.37
C ASN A 97 -2.89 -2.84 -2.43
N PRO A 98 -3.20 -1.69 -1.81
CA PRO A 98 -4.34 -1.57 -0.91
C PRO A 98 -5.68 -1.95 -1.54
N LEU A 99 -5.78 -1.86 -2.86
CA LEU A 99 -6.99 -2.23 -3.60
C LEU A 99 -7.04 -3.70 -4.00
N GLY A 100 -5.97 -4.45 -3.71
CA GLY A 100 -5.87 -5.88 -4.00
C GLY A 100 -4.66 -6.19 -4.86
N GLY A 101 -4.00 -7.30 -4.58
CA GLY A 101 -2.82 -7.71 -5.32
C GLY A 101 -1.55 -6.96 -4.91
N TYR A 102 -0.68 -6.76 -5.89
CA TYR A 102 0.64 -6.16 -5.65
C TYR A 102 0.94 -5.07 -6.65
N LEU A 103 1.80 -4.13 -6.25
CA LEU A 103 2.21 -3.01 -7.10
C LEU A 103 3.53 -3.27 -7.85
N ASP A 104 4.20 -4.38 -7.58
CA ASP A 104 5.52 -4.68 -8.13
C ASP A 104 5.57 -4.66 -9.65
N CYS A 105 4.49 -5.08 -10.32
CA CYS A 105 4.42 -5.16 -11.77
C CYS A 105 4.02 -3.87 -12.46
N TYR A 106 3.69 -2.83 -11.71
CA TYR A 106 3.28 -1.57 -12.30
C TYR A 106 4.45 -0.95 -13.08
N LYS A 107 4.13 -0.39 -14.23
CA LYS A 107 5.10 0.32 -15.06
C LYS A 107 5.17 1.77 -14.67
N ILE A 108 6.37 2.31 -14.74
CA ILE A 108 6.62 3.72 -14.49
C ILE A 108 7.26 4.31 -15.75
N ASP A 109 6.57 5.22 -16.40
CA ASP A 109 7.09 5.94 -17.55
C ASP A 109 7.62 7.29 -17.09
N ILE A 110 8.89 7.53 -17.31
CA ILE A 110 9.60 8.73 -16.88
C ILE A 110 9.98 9.54 -18.12
N ASN A 111 9.57 10.80 -18.17
CA ASN A 111 9.96 11.74 -19.22
C ASN A 111 10.45 13.02 -18.57
N ARG A 112 11.59 13.51 -19.02
CA ARG A 112 12.12 14.78 -18.53
C ARG A 112 11.76 15.88 -19.52
N TYR A 113 11.12 16.92 -19.01
CA TYR A 113 10.89 18.14 -19.76
C TYR A 113 11.78 19.22 -19.15
N VAL A 114 12.36 20.04 -19.97
CA VAL A 114 13.30 21.13 -19.65
C VAL A 114 13.78 21.20 -18.19
N ASP A 115 12.88 21.49 -17.25
CA ASP A 115 13.22 21.61 -15.83
C ASP A 115 12.43 20.68 -14.92
N ASP A 116 11.65 19.78 -15.47
CA ASP A 116 10.73 18.97 -14.68
C ASP A 116 10.62 17.55 -15.22
N TYR A 117 10.15 16.65 -14.38
CA TYR A 117 9.89 15.26 -14.77
C TYR A 117 8.39 15.00 -14.80
N SER A 118 7.97 14.32 -15.85
CA SER A 118 6.61 13.77 -15.92
C SER A 118 6.70 12.27 -15.67
N VAL A 119 5.96 11.79 -14.69
CA VAL A 119 5.97 10.38 -14.32
C VAL A 119 4.54 9.86 -14.33
N SER A 120 4.32 8.78 -15.06
CA SER A 120 3.03 8.09 -15.04
C SER A 120 3.24 6.65 -14.56
N VAL A 121 2.28 6.17 -13.77
CA VAL A 121 2.31 4.81 -13.21
C VAL A 121 1.09 4.07 -13.72
N THR A 122 1.31 2.96 -14.41
CA THR A 122 0.22 2.16 -14.99
C THR A 122 0.38 0.70 -14.62
N ASP A 123 -0.73 -0.02 -14.56
CA ASP A 123 -0.72 -1.43 -14.30
C ASP A 123 -0.17 -2.20 -15.50
N ASP A 124 0.69 -3.17 -15.23
CA ASP A 124 1.24 -4.04 -16.27
C ASP A 124 0.92 -5.49 -15.90
N THR A 125 -0.05 -6.06 -16.58
CA THR A 125 -0.50 -7.43 -16.31
C THR A 125 0.51 -8.48 -16.78
N SER A 126 1.43 -8.12 -17.68
CA SER A 126 2.45 -9.06 -18.17
C SER A 126 3.60 -9.26 -17.19
N CYS A 127 3.85 -8.27 -16.32
CA CYS A 127 4.94 -8.29 -15.34
C CYS A 127 6.34 -8.49 -15.94
N GLU A 128 6.53 -8.24 -17.21
CA GLU A 128 7.83 -8.47 -17.87
C GLU A 128 8.95 -7.63 -17.29
N LEU A 129 8.71 -6.34 -17.11
CA LEU A 129 9.72 -5.43 -16.56
C LEU A 129 10.07 -5.78 -15.11
N ALA A 130 9.08 -6.17 -14.33
CA ALA A 130 9.29 -6.56 -12.94
C ALA A 130 10.12 -7.84 -12.86
N GLU A 131 9.82 -8.82 -13.70
CA GLU A 131 10.57 -10.07 -13.78
C GLU A 131 12.02 -9.83 -14.19
N LEU A 132 12.23 -8.97 -15.17
CA LEU A 132 13.58 -8.62 -15.61
C LEU A 132 14.37 -7.92 -14.51
N ALA A 133 13.74 -7.04 -13.74
CA ALA A 133 14.40 -6.35 -12.64
C ALA A 133 14.86 -7.32 -11.55
N VAL A 134 14.01 -8.27 -11.18
CA VAL A 134 14.34 -9.27 -10.17
C VAL A 134 15.44 -10.20 -10.69
N LEU A 135 15.34 -10.63 -11.93
CA LEU A 135 16.34 -11.50 -12.53
C LEU A 135 17.71 -10.82 -12.64
N SER A 136 17.72 -9.56 -13.06
CA SER A 136 18.95 -8.78 -13.16
C SER A 136 19.63 -8.64 -11.80
N SER A 137 18.86 -8.40 -10.76
CA SER A 137 19.38 -8.32 -9.39
C SER A 137 20.01 -9.65 -8.95
N LYS A 138 19.40 -10.77 -9.28
CA LYS A 138 19.93 -12.09 -8.96
C LYS A 138 21.22 -12.39 -9.70
N LEU A 139 21.29 -12.02 -10.99
CA LEU A 139 22.49 -12.19 -11.79
C LEU A 139 23.66 -11.36 -11.26
N ASP A 140 23.40 -10.14 -10.84
CA ASP A 140 24.43 -9.29 -10.24
C ASP A 140 25.00 -9.92 -8.96
N ILE A 141 24.16 -10.51 -8.13
CA ILE A 141 24.60 -11.21 -6.94
C ILE A 141 25.48 -12.41 -7.32
N GLU A 142 25.11 -13.17 -8.31
CA GLU A 142 25.88 -14.32 -8.75
C GLU A 142 27.25 -13.93 -9.32
N VAL A 143 27.31 -12.82 -10.02
CA VAL A 143 28.57 -12.33 -10.62
C VAL A 143 29.55 -11.92 -9.54
N TYR A 144 29.09 -11.33 -8.45
CA TYR A 144 29.97 -10.82 -7.38
C TYR A 144 30.13 -11.79 -6.21
N ALA A 145 29.43 -12.90 -6.25
CA ALA A 145 29.61 -13.92 -5.23
C ALA A 145 30.78 -14.84 -5.58
#